data_e9194d40ed273abcc4452f4701cdf900
#
_entry.id   e9194d40ed273abcc4452f4701cdf900
#
_cell.length_a   1.000
_cell.length_b   1.000
_cell.length_c   1.000
_cell.angle_alpha   90.00
_cell.angle_beta   90.00
_cell.angle_gamma   90.00
#
_symmetry.space_group_name_H-M   'P 1'
#
loop_
_entity.id
_entity.type
_entity.pdbx_description
1 polymer ?
#
loop_
_entity_poly.entity_id
_entity_poly.type
_entity_poly.pdbx_seq_one_letter_code
_entity_poly.pdbx_strand_id
1 'polypeptide(L)'
;MKTTNFRIAAVAAAVLALGTLAACGSGDDSEGKDGDKASGTIAFLMPDRASTRYEEQDRPLFEKKVKELCEDCKVLYQNGDGDPNKQQQQANSAIAQGVDVLVLDAVDTKAAATIVANAQAQDIPVITYDRPITTKPADFYVSFDNEGIGKMIAKSLVKKLDADQADGGLLMVYGSPTDDAAQLIKKGMKAGVEGSKYEMLAEFDTPDWNPQKAQDWVSGQITKYRDDIAGAVAANDGTGGGTVAALKAAGIDPVPPVTGNDAEVAAIQRIIAGEQYNTISKPISIVASAAAEAAVAFLKGEEPKADTELFDTPSQLFTPEVVTAENVKKVIFDSKIYTADQVCTGAYAAGCKKLGIN
;
A
#
# COMPACT_ATOMS: atom_id res chain seq x y z
N MET A 1 1.82 -20.85 -74.27
CA MET A 1 2.75 -21.69 -75.09
C MET A 1 3.68 -22.43 -74.14
N LYS A 2 3.69 -23.78 -74.25
CA LYS A 2 4.67 -24.78 -73.78
C LYS A 2 4.99 -24.80 -72.28
N THR A 3 4.36 -25.62 -71.43
CA THR A 3 4.53 -27.09 -71.16
C THR A 3 5.99 -27.57 -71.10
N THR A 4 6.43 -28.03 -69.94
CA THR A 4 7.09 -29.34 -69.87
C THR A 4 7.09 -29.89 -68.44
N ASN A 5 6.48 -31.05 -68.27
CA ASN A 5 6.56 -31.94 -67.09
C ASN A 5 7.88 -32.71 -67.11
N PHE A 6 8.40 -33.09 -65.96
CA PHE A 6 9.14 -34.36 -65.85
C PHE A 6 8.85 -35.06 -64.47
N ARG A 7 8.44 -36.28 -64.62
CA ARG A 7 8.18 -37.26 -63.55
C ARG A 7 9.39 -38.23 -63.43
N ILE A 8 9.28 -39.08 -62.41
CA ILE A 8 9.98 -40.40 -62.24
C ILE A 8 11.11 -40.32 -61.20
N ALA A 9 11.32 -41.25 -60.27
CA ALA A 9 10.64 -42.47 -59.81
C ALA A 9 11.24 -42.89 -58.44
N ALA A 10 10.49 -43.73 -57.72
CA ALA A 10 10.82 -44.38 -56.46
C ALA A 10 11.94 -45.45 -56.61
N VAL A 11 12.68 -45.71 -55.52
CA VAL A 11 13.22 -47.05 -55.20
C VAL A 11 13.17 -47.26 -53.70
N ALA A 12 12.46 -48.33 -53.31
CA ALA A 12 12.43 -48.90 -51.98
C ALA A 12 13.58 -49.90 -51.80
N ALA A 13 14.16 -49.97 -50.62
CA ALA A 13 14.89 -51.17 -50.17
C ALA A 13 14.68 -51.35 -48.65
N ALA A 14 13.95 -52.40 -48.31
CA ALA A 14 13.81 -52.91 -46.96
C ALA A 14 14.96 -53.90 -46.65
N VAL A 15 15.51 -53.81 -45.46
CA VAL A 15 16.30 -54.89 -44.85
C VAL A 15 15.88 -55.08 -43.40
N LEU A 16 15.26 -56.21 -43.11
CA LEU A 16 15.02 -56.82 -41.81
C LEU A 16 16.35 -57.38 -41.24
N ALA A 17 16.59 -57.16 -39.96
CA ALA A 17 17.42 -58.11 -39.17
C ALA A 17 16.89 -58.14 -37.72
N LEU A 18 16.47 -59.31 -37.30
CA LEU A 18 16.07 -59.74 -35.96
C LEU A 18 17.29 -59.98 -35.06
N GLY A 19 17.08 -59.85 -33.78
CA GLY A 19 17.85 -60.48 -32.71
C GLY A 19 18.14 -59.52 -31.56
N THR A 20 17.92 -59.74 -30.31
CA THR A 20 17.52 -60.82 -29.40
C THR A 20 17.33 -60.18 -28.00
N LEU A 21 16.44 -60.81 -27.20
CA LEU A 21 16.17 -60.52 -25.79
C LEU A 21 17.38 -60.65 -24.87
N ALA A 22 17.46 -59.76 -23.88
CA ALA A 22 17.91 -60.03 -22.50
C ALA A 22 17.42 -58.92 -21.59
N ALA A 23 16.45 -59.12 -20.77
CA ALA A 23 16.41 -59.50 -19.37
C ALA A 23 16.66 -58.38 -18.35
N CYS A 24 15.57 -58.03 -17.66
CA CYS A 24 15.47 -57.65 -16.23
C CYS A 24 16.50 -56.74 -15.61
N GLY A 25 16.02 -55.54 -15.28
CA GLY A 25 16.54 -54.70 -14.19
C GLY A 25 15.40 -53.85 -13.68
N SER A 26 14.76 -54.31 -12.61
CA SER A 26 13.85 -53.49 -11.80
C SER A 26 14.64 -52.33 -11.18
N GLY A 27 14.57 -51.16 -11.77
CA GLY A 27 14.93 -49.92 -11.16
C GLY A 27 13.61 -49.17 -10.92
N ASP A 28 13.19 -49.16 -9.70
CA ASP A 28 12.14 -48.30 -9.18
C ASP A 28 12.73 -46.89 -9.11
N ASP A 29 12.81 -46.22 -10.26
CA ASP A 29 13.05 -44.79 -10.34
C ASP A 29 11.73 -44.10 -9.96
N SER A 30 11.54 -43.99 -8.65
CA SER A 30 10.72 -42.93 -8.09
C SER A 30 11.35 -41.63 -8.56
N GLU A 31 10.95 -41.11 -9.70
CA GLU A 31 11.07 -39.69 -9.99
C GLU A 31 10.38 -38.95 -8.84
N GLY A 32 11.17 -38.62 -7.83
CA GLY A 32 10.78 -37.60 -6.89
C GLY A 32 10.40 -36.37 -7.73
N LYS A 33 9.12 -36.03 -7.73
CA LYS A 33 8.73 -34.68 -8.08
C LYS A 33 9.53 -33.76 -7.17
N ASP A 34 10.68 -33.26 -7.65
CA ASP A 34 11.26 -32.04 -7.15
C ASP A 34 10.12 -31.02 -7.24
N GLY A 35 9.57 -30.65 -6.09
CA GLY A 35 8.54 -29.64 -6.05
C GLY A 35 9.11 -28.41 -6.75
N ASP A 36 8.46 -27.98 -7.82
CA ASP A 36 8.85 -26.86 -8.65
C ASP A 36 9.19 -25.66 -7.74
N LYS A 37 10.49 -25.42 -7.56
CA LYS A 37 10.95 -24.23 -6.85
C LYS A 37 10.54 -23.05 -7.71
N ALA A 38 9.64 -22.24 -7.19
CA ALA A 38 9.27 -20.99 -7.85
C ALA A 38 10.55 -20.19 -8.13
N SER A 39 10.66 -19.62 -9.31
CA SER A 39 11.70 -18.68 -9.69
C SER A 39 11.06 -17.62 -10.60
N GLY A 40 11.56 -16.41 -10.58
CA GLY A 40 11.04 -15.35 -11.43
C GLY A 40 11.45 -13.96 -10.93
N THR A 41 11.04 -12.96 -11.68
CA THR A 41 11.29 -11.55 -11.36
C THR A 41 9.98 -10.83 -11.09
N ILE A 42 9.86 -10.26 -9.91
CA ILE A 42 8.70 -9.46 -9.47
C ILE A 42 9.08 -7.99 -9.54
N ALA A 43 8.37 -7.19 -10.34
CA ALA A 43 8.50 -5.74 -10.26
C ALA A 43 7.68 -5.22 -9.08
N PHE A 44 8.28 -4.39 -8.21
CA PHE A 44 7.61 -3.73 -7.10
C PHE A 44 7.74 -2.23 -7.27
N LEU A 45 6.65 -1.58 -7.71
CA LEU A 45 6.62 -0.18 -8.10
C LEU A 45 5.85 0.64 -7.07
N MET A 46 6.56 1.55 -6.37
CA MET A 46 6.01 2.42 -5.35
C MET A 46 5.73 3.83 -5.87
N PRO A 47 4.78 4.58 -5.26
CA PRO A 47 4.30 5.82 -5.83
C PRO A 47 5.20 7.02 -5.53
N ASP A 48 5.61 7.19 -4.28
CA ASP A 48 6.28 8.41 -3.81
C ASP A 48 7.15 8.16 -2.58
N ARG A 49 7.78 9.22 -2.08
CA ARG A 49 8.54 9.24 -0.83
C ARG A 49 7.97 10.22 0.20
N ALA A 50 6.81 10.82 -0.09
CA ALA A 50 6.14 11.71 0.85
C ALA A 50 5.62 10.95 2.07
N SER A 51 5.12 9.72 1.85
CA SER A 51 4.83 8.76 2.91
C SER A 51 6.07 7.90 3.16
N THR A 52 6.75 8.11 4.29
CA THR A 52 8.06 7.49 4.58
C THR A 52 8.00 5.96 4.69
N ARG A 53 6.81 5.41 5.02
CA ARG A 53 6.60 3.97 5.18
C ARG A 53 7.04 3.16 3.95
N TYR A 54 6.88 3.69 2.73
CA TYR A 54 7.20 2.97 1.49
C TYR A 54 8.64 2.50 1.43
N GLU A 55 9.58 3.37 1.84
CA GLU A 55 11.00 3.03 1.89
C GLU A 55 11.42 2.34 3.20
N GLU A 56 10.79 2.73 4.33
CA GLU A 56 11.20 2.26 5.66
C GLU A 56 10.58 0.90 6.03
N GLN A 57 9.41 0.58 5.47
CA GLN A 57 8.64 -0.62 5.85
C GLN A 57 8.21 -1.45 4.64
N ASP A 58 7.42 -0.91 3.72
CA ASP A 58 6.79 -1.68 2.64
C ASP A 58 7.83 -2.43 1.81
N ARG A 59 8.85 -1.71 1.31
CA ARG A 59 9.93 -2.31 0.52
C ARG A 59 10.70 -3.40 1.27
N PRO A 60 11.33 -3.15 2.42
CA PRO A 60 12.15 -4.16 3.07
C PRO A 60 11.32 -5.36 3.55
N LEU A 61 10.07 -5.18 3.95
CA LEU A 61 9.19 -6.26 4.38
C LEU A 61 8.74 -7.14 3.21
N PHE A 62 8.41 -6.52 2.07
CA PHE A 62 8.06 -7.24 0.85
C PHE A 62 9.27 -8.05 0.33
N GLU A 63 10.43 -7.40 0.15
CA GLU A 63 11.67 -8.06 -0.31
C GLU A 63 12.05 -9.24 0.60
N LYS A 64 11.97 -9.05 1.92
CA LYS A 64 12.22 -10.11 2.90
C LYS A 64 11.26 -11.29 2.73
N LYS A 65 9.95 -11.00 2.62
CA LYS A 65 8.94 -12.07 2.52
C LYS A 65 9.06 -12.82 1.18
N VAL A 66 9.32 -12.13 0.06
CA VAL A 66 9.60 -12.79 -1.22
C VAL A 66 10.79 -13.75 -1.06
N LYS A 67 11.88 -13.30 -0.42
CA LYS A 67 13.07 -14.13 -0.22
C LYS A 67 12.81 -15.35 0.66
N GLU A 68 11.92 -15.23 1.65
CA GLU A 68 11.50 -16.34 2.51
C GLU A 68 10.68 -17.40 1.73
N LEU A 69 9.83 -16.95 0.79
CA LEU A 69 8.93 -17.82 0.02
C LEU A 69 9.56 -18.40 -1.24
N CYS A 70 10.53 -17.68 -1.81
CA CYS A 70 11.17 -17.97 -3.08
C CYS A 70 12.62 -17.48 -3.06
N GLU A 71 13.56 -18.39 -2.72
CA GLU A 71 14.98 -18.05 -2.60
C GLU A 71 15.60 -17.54 -3.91
N ASP A 72 15.14 -18.07 -5.05
CA ASP A 72 15.65 -17.76 -6.38
C ASP A 72 14.91 -16.61 -7.08
N CYS A 73 13.86 -16.06 -6.45
CA CYS A 73 13.12 -14.93 -6.99
C CYS A 73 13.88 -13.60 -6.82
N LYS A 74 13.67 -12.71 -7.78
CA LYS A 74 14.26 -11.36 -7.78
C LYS A 74 13.17 -10.32 -7.62
N VAL A 75 13.43 -9.28 -6.86
CA VAL A 75 12.58 -8.09 -6.77
C VAL A 75 13.25 -6.93 -7.50
N LEU A 76 12.58 -6.41 -8.53
CA LEU A 76 12.93 -5.19 -9.23
C LEU A 76 12.16 -4.04 -8.58
N TYR A 77 12.78 -3.34 -7.61
CA TYR A 77 12.16 -2.23 -6.93
C TYR A 77 12.38 -0.91 -7.65
N GLN A 78 11.31 -0.10 -7.80
CA GLN A 78 11.39 1.28 -8.30
C GLN A 78 10.36 2.17 -7.61
N ASN A 79 10.62 3.48 -7.58
CA ASN A 79 9.73 4.48 -6.99
C ASN A 79 9.47 5.60 -8.01
N GLY A 80 8.20 5.95 -8.20
CA GLY A 80 7.76 6.97 -9.14
C GLY A 80 8.11 8.40 -8.69
N ASP A 81 8.46 8.60 -7.41
CA ASP A 81 8.76 9.91 -6.80
C ASP A 81 7.65 10.94 -7.03
N GLY A 82 6.38 10.50 -7.04
CA GLY A 82 5.21 11.35 -7.26
C GLY A 82 4.96 11.74 -8.73
N ASP A 83 5.73 11.18 -9.68
CA ASP A 83 5.56 11.44 -11.11
C ASP A 83 4.92 10.23 -11.82
N PRO A 84 3.65 10.31 -12.26
CA PRO A 84 2.97 9.23 -12.95
C PRO A 84 3.60 8.87 -14.30
N ASN A 85 4.25 9.82 -15.00
CA ASN A 85 4.95 9.53 -16.24
C ASN A 85 6.22 8.72 -15.98
N LYS A 86 6.94 9.04 -14.90
CA LYS A 86 8.09 8.26 -14.46
C LYS A 86 7.67 6.84 -14.10
N GLN A 87 6.59 6.67 -13.33
CA GLN A 87 6.09 5.35 -12.97
C GLN A 87 5.64 4.55 -14.19
N GLN A 88 4.97 5.18 -15.17
CA GLN A 88 4.63 4.54 -16.44
C GLN A 88 5.87 4.05 -17.21
N GLN A 89 6.94 4.86 -17.25
CA GLN A 89 8.20 4.48 -17.90
C GLN A 89 8.87 3.32 -17.17
N GLN A 90 8.85 3.32 -15.84
CA GLN A 90 9.36 2.24 -15.00
C GLN A 90 8.60 0.94 -15.26
N ALA A 91 7.27 0.99 -15.31
CA ALA A 91 6.43 -0.17 -15.61
C ALA A 91 6.71 -0.71 -17.01
N ASN A 92 6.75 0.15 -18.03
CA ASN A 92 7.06 -0.26 -19.40
C ASN A 92 8.45 -0.90 -19.49
N SER A 93 9.44 -0.37 -18.77
CA SER A 93 10.79 -0.95 -18.70
C SER A 93 10.80 -2.31 -18.02
N ALA A 94 10.06 -2.48 -16.93
CA ALA A 94 9.93 -3.76 -16.23
C ALA A 94 9.28 -4.83 -17.13
N ILE A 95 8.18 -4.47 -17.80
CA ILE A 95 7.48 -5.33 -18.77
C ILE A 95 8.43 -5.73 -19.91
N ALA A 96 9.16 -4.78 -20.49
CA ALA A 96 10.13 -5.04 -21.57
C ALA A 96 11.31 -5.91 -21.13
N GLN A 97 11.66 -5.92 -19.84
CA GLN A 97 12.68 -6.80 -19.26
C GLN A 97 12.14 -8.22 -18.98
N GLY A 98 10.84 -8.46 -19.19
CA GLY A 98 10.23 -9.76 -18.99
C GLY A 98 10.05 -10.10 -17.51
N VAL A 99 9.54 -9.15 -16.71
CA VAL A 99 9.13 -9.49 -15.34
C VAL A 99 7.92 -10.43 -15.39
N ASP A 100 7.85 -11.33 -14.43
CA ASP A 100 6.81 -12.36 -14.38
C ASP A 100 5.56 -11.91 -13.62
N VAL A 101 5.71 -10.95 -12.71
CA VAL A 101 4.61 -10.35 -11.91
C VAL A 101 4.88 -8.85 -11.70
N LEU A 102 3.84 -8.05 -11.76
CA LEU A 102 3.89 -6.62 -11.45
C LEU A 102 3.08 -6.32 -10.18
N VAL A 103 3.75 -5.81 -9.13
CA VAL A 103 3.10 -5.28 -7.92
C VAL A 103 3.17 -3.76 -7.99
N LEU A 104 2.01 -3.10 -8.01
CA LEU A 104 1.87 -1.68 -8.32
C LEU A 104 1.12 -0.93 -7.22
N ASP A 105 1.78 0.02 -6.59
CA ASP A 105 1.15 1.10 -5.84
C ASP A 105 1.19 2.37 -6.70
N ALA A 106 0.04 2.80 -7.18
CA ALA A 106 -0.04 3.79 -8.25
C ALA A 106 0.17 5.23 -7.76
N VAL A 107 0.96 6.03 -8.47
CA VAL A 107 1.05 7.49 -8.28
C VAL A 107 -0.30 8.15 -8.60
N ASP A 108 -0.86 7.82 -9.76
CA ASP A 108 -2.17 8.25 -10.25
C ASP A 108 -2.95 7.00 -10.67
N THR A 109 -4.00 6.68 -9.94
CA THR A 109 -4.74 5.41 -10.13
C THR A 109 -5.49 5.35 -11.45
N LYS A 110 -5.88 6.49 -12.01
CA LYS A 110 -6.53 6.55 -13.33
C LYS A 110 -5.52 6.36 -14.46
N ALA A 111 -4.39 7.04 -14.39
CA ALA A 111 -3.31 6.88 -15.37
C ALA A 111 -2.75 5.45 -15.35
N ALA A 112 -2.64 4.85 -14.18
CA ALA A 112 -2.11 3.50 -13.98
C ALA A 112 -2.97 2.38 -14.60
N ALA A 113 -4.22 2.65 -14.98
CA ALA A 113 -5.03 1.72 -15.76
C ALA A 113 -4.33 1.28 -17.05
N THR A 114 -3.51 2.18 -17.65
CA THR A 114 -2.69 1.87 -18.83
C THR A 114 -1.56 0.89 -18.47
N ILE A 115 -0.97 1.01 -17.28
CA ILE A 115 0.06 0.07 -16.80
C ILE A 115 -0.53 -1.33 -16.70
N VAL A 116 -1.71 -1.45 -16.04
CA VAL A 116 -2.42 -2.74 -15.89
C VAL A 116 -2.73 -3.34 -17.26
N ALA A 117 -3.30 -2.55 -18.17
CA ALA A 117 -3.63 -3.02 -19.51
C ALA A 117 -2.40 -3.52 -20.30
N ASN A 118 -1.28 -2.79 -20.21
CA ASN A 118 -0.04 -3.15 -20.91
C ASN A 118 0.59 -4.44 -20.36
N ALA A 119 0.57 -4.64 -19.05
CA ALA A 119 1.08 -5.85 -18.42
C ALA A 119 0.21 -7.06 -18.77
N GLN A 120 -1.11 -6.95 -18.61
CA GLN A 120 -2.07 -8.01 -18.93
C GLN A 120 -2.06 -8.40 -20.42
N ALA A 121 -1.78 -7.45 -21.32
CA ALA A 121 -1.62 -7.75 -22.76
C ALA A 121 -0.38 -8.60 -23.08
N GLN A 122 0.51 -8.81 -22.11
CA GLN A 122 1.69 -9.68 -22.19
C GLN A 122 1.63 -10.83 -21.19
N ASP A 123 0.42 -11.17 -20.74
CA ASP A 123 0.15 -12.26 -19.77
C ASP A 123 0.91 -12.08 -18.43
N ILE A 124 1.26 -10.83 -18.08
CA ILE A 124 1.91 -10.51 -16.81
C ILE A 124 0.81 -10.13 -15.79
N PRO A 125 0.59 -10.94 -14.74
CA PRO A 125 -0.39 -10.62 -13.71
C PRO A 125 0.01 -9.38 -12.91
N VAL A 126 -1.01 -8.57 -12.57
CA VAL A 126 -0.85 -7.31 -11.85
C VAL A 126 -1.53 -7.40 -10.48
N ILE A 127 -0.76 -7.15 -9.44
CA ILE A 127 -1.25 -6.97 -8.08
C ILE A 127 -1.27 -5.47 -7.79
N THR A 128 -2.45 -4.89 -7.57
CA THR A 128 -2.55 -3.54 -7.02
C THR A 128 -2.33 -3.60 -5.51
N TYR A 129 -1.44 -2.75 -5.04
CA TYR A 129 -0.99 -2.70 -3.66
C TYR A 129 -1.37 -1.37 -3.04
N ASP A 130 -1.97 -1.38 -1.85
CA ASP A 130 -2.43 -0.21 -1.10
C ASP A 130 -3.50 0.61 -1.83
N ARG A 131 -3.22 1.16 -3.03
CA ARG A 131 -4.13 1.99 -3.83
C ARG A 131 -4.85 1.16 -4.89
N PRO A 132 -6.20 1.08 -4.87
CA PRO A 132 -6.95 0.35 -5.89
C PRO A 132 -6.93 1.11 -7.22
N ILE A 133 -7.05 0.38 -8.32
CA ILE A 133 -7.31 0.96 -9.65
C ILE A 133 -8.75 0.64 -10.02
N THR A 134 -9.63 1.62 -9.86
CA THR A 134 -11.09 1.44 -9.99
C THR A 134 -11.59 1.41 -11.43
N THR A 135 -10.76 1.84 -12.39
CA THR A 135 -11.13 2.00 -13.80
C THR A 135 -10.67 0.85 -14.70
N LYS A 136 -9.83 -0.05 -14.19
CA LYS A 136 -9.32 -1.23 -14.89
C LYS A 136 -9.04 -2.33 -13.86
N PRO A 137 -9.79 -3.45 -13.88
CA PRO A 137 -9.54 -4.57 -12.99
C PRO A 137 -8.11 -5.08 -13.12
N ALA A 138 -7.46 -5.27 -11.97
CA ALA A 138 -6.19 -5.98 -11.85
C ALA A 138 -6.45 -7.48 -11.60
N ASP A 139 -5.40 -8.26 -11.49
CA ASP A 139 -5.53 -9.71 -11.23
C ASP A 139 -5.66 -9.99 -9.72
N PHE A 140 -5.15 -9.06 -8.88
CA PHE A 140 -5.33 -9.12 -7.43
C PHE A 140 -5.19 -7.73 -6.79
N TYR A 141 -5.86 -7.50 -5.64
CA TYR A 141 -5.73 -6.29 -4.84
C TYR A 141 -5.45 -6.62 -3.37
N VAL A 142 -4.45 -5.96 -2.80
CA VAL A 142 -4.07 -6.12 -1.38
C VAL A 142 -4.03 -4.77 -0.69
N SER A 143 -4.85 -4.59 0.34
CA SER A 143 -4.89 -3.35 1.12
C SER A 143 -5.64 -3.53 2.46
N PHE A 144 -5.97 -2.40 3.06
CA PHE A 144 -6.92 -2.27 4.17
C PHE A 144 -8.26 -1.71 3.66
N ASP A 145 -9.31 -1.78 4.50
CA ASP A 145 -10.60 -1.12 4.21
C ASP A 145 -10.44 0.40 4.31
N ASN A 146 -10.14 1.04 3.18
CA ASN A 146 -9.87 2.48 3.12
C ASN A 146 -11.09 3.35 3.49
N GLU A 147 -12.31 2.95 3.13
CA GLU A 147 -13.52 3.66 3.56
C GLU A 147 -13.72 3.51 5.08
N GLY A 148 -13.53 2.31 5.61
CA GLY A 148 -13.53 2.04 7.04
C GLY A 148 -12.48 2.84 7.81
N ILE A 149 -11.27 2.97 7.27
CA ILE A 149 -10.20 3.83 7.81
C ILE A 149 -10.69 5.26 7.97
N GLY A 150 -11.20 5.88 6.91
CA GLY A 150 -11.71 7.24 6.95
C GLY A 150 -12.78 7.43 8.01
N LYS A 151 -13.71 6.48 8.11
CA LYS A 151 -14.77 6.48 9.11
C LYS A 151 -14.23 6.35 10.53
N MET A 152 -13.23 5.51 10.77
CA MET A 152 -12.57 5.36 12.08
C MET A 152 -11.83 6.63 12.50
N ILE A 153 -11.05 7.24 11.59
CA ILE A 153 -10.34 8.49 11.82
C ILE A 153 -11.32 9.56 12.35
N ALA A 154 -12.38 9.82 11.57
CA ALA A 154 -13.34 10.88 11.87
C ALA A 154 -14.17 10.60 13.14
N LYS A 155 -14.73 9.38 13.27
CA LYS A 155 -15.50 9.00 14.47
C LYS A 155 -14.68 9.06 15.74
N SER A 156 -13.40 8.67 15.69
CA SER A 156 -12.49 8.77 16.83
C SER A 156 -12.32 10.21 17.28
N LEU A 157 -12.15 11.15 16.33
CA LEU A 157 -12.05 12.58 16.64
C LEU A 157 -13.36 13.14 17.21
N VAL A 158 -14.51 12.85 16.57
CA VAL A 158 -15.82 13.30 17.06
C VAL A 158 -16.03 12.84 18.50
N LYS A 159 -15.76 11.56 18.79
CA LYS A 159 -15.85 11.02 20.16
C LYS A 159 -14.95 11.77 21.16
N LYS A 160 -13.73 12.13 20.74
CA LYS A 160 -12.80 12.91 21.58
C LYS A 160 -13.35 14.29 21.86
N LEU A 161 -13.80 15.01 20.84
CA LEU A 161 -14.34 16.36 20.97
C LEU A 161 -15.63 16.40 21.81
N ASP A 162 -16.49 15.38 21.69
CA ASP A 162 -17.70 15.24 22.53
C ASP A 162 -17.33 15.04 24.00
N ALA A 163 -16.34 14.19 24.27
CA ALA A 163 -15.85 13.96 25.64
C ALA A 163 -15.22 15.23 26.26
N ASP A 164 -14.56 16.03 25.45
CA ASP A 164 -13.97 17.31 25.86
C ASP A 164 -14.99 18.45 25.92
N GLN A 165 -16.23 18.22 25.48
CA GLN A 165 -17.27 19.24 25.34
C GLN A 165 -16.80 20.42 24.46
N ALA A 166 -16.01 20.14 23.44
CA ALA A 166 -15.43 21.15 22.56
C ALA A 166 -16.52 21.87 21.76
N ASP A 167 -16.33 23.15 21.52
CA ASP A 167 -17.10 23.98 20.61
C ASP A 167 -16.31 24.29 19.34
N GLY A 168 -17.02 24.62 18.24
CA GLY A 168 -16.40 24.96 16.97
C GLY A 168 -16.63 23.89 15.89
N GLY A 169 -15.81 23.92 14.84
CA GLY A 169 -15.93 23.06 13.68
C GLY A 169 -14.61 22.39 13.29
N LEU A 170 -14.63 21.71 12.18
CA LEU A 170 -13.54 20.83 11.72
C LEU A 170 -12.88 21.35 10.44
N LEU A 171 -11.56 21.30 10.39
CA LEU A 171 -10.83 21.32 9.13
C LEU A 171 -10.71 19.90 8.59
N MET A 172 -11.06 19.72 7.30
CA MET A 172 -10.98 18.41 6.64
C MET A 172 -9.78 18.42 5.67
N VAL A 173 -8.73 17.68 6.00
CA VAL A 173 -7.48 17.62 5.22
C VAL A 173 -7.35 16.23 4.60
N TYR A 174 -7.82 16.12 3.37
CA TYR A 174 -7.85 14.85 2.64
C TYR A 174 -6.51 14.50 1.99
N GLY A 175 -6.45 13.32 1.37
CA GLY A 175 -5.31 12.86 0.60
C GLY A 175 -5.29 13.38 -0.85
N SER A 176 -4.46 12.76 -1.69
CA SER A 176 -4.30 13.14 -3.09
C SER A 176 -5.59 12.92 -3.89
N PRO A 177 -6.02 13.91 -4.72
CA PRO A 177 -7.20 13.76 -5.56
C PRO A 177 -7.04 12.73 -6.70
N THR A 178 -5.81 12.32 -7.01
CA THR A 178 -5.47 11.35 -8.07
C THR A 178 -5.28 9.92 -7.54
N ASP A 179 -5.60 9.69 -6.26
CA ASP A 179 -5.48 8.42 -5.57
C ASP A 179 -6.86 7.92 -5.16
N ASP A 180 -7.29 6.79 -5.69
CA ASP A 180 -8.60 6.20 -5.40
C ASP A 180 -8.72 5.74 -3.93
N ALA A 181 -7.62 5.33 -3.26
CA ALA A 181 -7.64 5.06 -1.83
C ALA A 181 -7.94 6.35 -1.02
N ALA A 182 -7.33 7.48 -1.42
CA ALA A 182 -7.63 8.78 -0.81
C ALA A 182 -9.11 9.17 -0.96
N GLN A 183 -9.74 8.86 -2.12
CA GLN A 183 -11.17 9.13 -2.32
C GLN A 183 -12.05 8.24 -1.44
N LEU A 184 -11.68 6.98 -1.21
CA LEU A 184 -12.37 6.09 -0.29
C LEU A 184 -12.22 6.58 1.17
N ILE A 185 -11.02 6.95 1.59
CA ILE A 185 -10.78 7.55 2.91
C ILE A 185 -11.58 8.82 3.09
N LYS A 186 -11.60 9.73 2.11
CA LYS A 186 -12.40 10.97 2.11
C LYS A 186 -13.88 10.67 2.29
N LYS A 187 -14.42 9.69 1.55
CA LYS A 187 -15.82 9.24 1.70
C LYS A 187 -16.09 8.76 3.13
N GLY A 188 -15.21 7.94 3.68
CA GLY A 188 -15.30 7.46 5.05
C GLY A 188 -15.22 8.58 6.08
N MET A 189 -14.29 9.55 5.91
CA MET A 189 -14.15 10.70 6.79
C MET A 189 -15.44 11.53 6.83
N LYS A 190 -16.04 11.84 5.67
CA LYS A 190 -17.33 12.55 5.57
C LYS A 190 -18.44 11.79 6.29
N ALA A 191 -18.55 10.47 6.05
CA ALA A 191 -19.53 9.62 6.74
C ALA A 191 -19.26 9.51 8.25
N GLY A 192 -18.01 9.68 8.68
CA GLY A 192 -17.63 9.61 10.09
C GLY A 192 -17.98 10.86 10.90
N VAL A 193 -18.07 12.03 10.26
CA VAL A 193 -18.50 13.29 10.88
C VAL A 193 -19.99 13.56 10.71
N GLU A 194 -20.65 12.87 9.79
CA GLU A 194 -22.07 13.04 9.52
C GLU A 194 -22.93 12.80 10.77
N GLY A 195 -23.88 13.71 11.02
CA GLY A 195 -24.74 13.67 12.20
C GLY A 195 -24.08 14.12 13.50
N SER A 196 -22.81 14.53 13.49
CA SER A 196 -22.15 15.20 14.63
C SER A 196 -22.59 16.66 14.73
N LYS A 197 -22.32 17.30 15.88
CA LYS A 197 -22.57 18.75 16.05
C LYS A 197 -21.48 19.62 15.41
N TYR A 198 -20.39 19.04 14.90
CA TYR A 198 -19.24 19.77 14.40
C TYR A 198 -19.38 20.04 12.90
N GLU A 199 -19.50 21.31 12.54
CA GLU A 199 -19.56 21.73 11.14
C GLU A 199 -18.20 21.59 10.44
N MET A 200 -18.20 21.27 9.16
CA MET A 200 -16.99 21.35 8.32
C MET A 200 -16.73 22.80 7.95
N LEU A 201 -15.74 23.43 8.57
CA LEU A 201 -15.34 24.82 8.31
C LEU A 201 -14.72 25.00 6.92
N ALA A 202 -13.86 24.06 6.53
CA ALA A 202 -13.20 24.04 5.24
C ALA A 202 -12.68 22.65 4.93
N GLU A 203 -12.53 22.35 3.63
CA GLU A 203 -12.00 21.07 3.15
C GLU A 203 -10.95 21.26 2.06
N PHE A 204 -9.98 20.33 1.97
CA PHE A 204 -8.88 20.38 1.02
C PHE A 204 -8.42 18.97 0.62
N ASP A 205 -8.34 18.74 -0.67
CA ASP A 205 -7.63 17.58 -1.23
C ASP A 205 -6.15 17.95 -1.37
N THR A 206 -5.28 17.25 -0.64
CA THR A 206 -3.84 17.55 -0.59
C THR A 206 -3.11 16.88 -1.76
N PRO A 207 -2.71 17.63 -2.79
CA PRO A 207 -2.04 17.04 -3.94
C PRO A 207 -0.77 16.29 -3.51
N ASP A 208 -0.55 15.10 -4.06
CA ASP A 208 0.61 14.25 -3.85
C ASP A 208 0.83 13.84 -2.38
N TRP A 209 -0.23 13.90 -1.55
CA TRP A 209 -0.14 13.68 -0.09
C TRP A 209 0.91 14.57 0.61
N ASN A 210 1.27 15.70 -0.01
CA ASN A 210 2.41 16.53 0.39
C ASN A 210 2.15 17.29 1.69
N PRO A 211 2.92 17.03 2.79
CA PRO A 211 2.72 17.66 4.09
C PRO A 211 2.84 19.20 4.05
N GLN A 212 3.73 19.73 3.21
CA GLN A 212 3.90 21.19 3.08
C GLN A 212 2.66 21.84 2.47
N LYS A 213 2.05 21.22 1.45
CA LYS A 213 0.80 21.72 0.86
C LYS A 213 -0.35 21.72 1.89
N ALA A 214 -0.43 20.69 2.75
CA ALA A 214 -1.37 20.65 3.85
C ALA A 214 -1.10 21.80 4.86
N GLN A 215 0.15 21.99 5.26
CA GLN A 215 0.56 23.06 6.16
C GLN A 215 0.21 24.44 5.62
N ASP A 216 0.53 24.73 4.36
CA ASP A 216 0.27 26.01 3.71
C ASP A 216 -1.24 26.30 3.65
N TRP A 217 -2.05 25.29 3.27
CA TRP A 217 -3.49 25.45 3.23
C TRP A 217 -4.09 25.70 4.63
N VAL A 218 -3.70 24.90 5.63
CA VAL A 218 -4.17 25.06 7.02
C VAL A 218 -3.78 26.43 7.57
N SER A 219 -2.56 26.93 7.29
CA SER A 219 -2.12 28.27 7.67
C SER A 219 -3.06 29.37 7.13
N GLY A 220 -3.56 29.17 5.89
CA GLY A 220 -4.56 30.06 5.31
C GLY A 220 -5.91 29.98 6.05
N GLN A 221 -6.35 28.77 6.44
CA GLN A 221 -7.62 28.61 7.17
C GLN A 221 -7.57 29.18 8.59
N ILE A 222 -6.43 29.08 9.28
CA ILE A 222 -6.25 29.66 10.61
C ILE A 222 -6.52 31.16 10.60
N THR A 223 -6.16 31.88 9.55
CA THR A 223 -6.45 33.31 9.41
C THR A 223 -7.95 33.60 9.46
N LYS A 224 -8.78 32.68 9.01
CA LYS A 224 -10.24 32.84 8.93
C LYS A 224 -10.98 32.25 10.12
N TYR A 225 -10.52 31.13 10.65
CA TYR A 225 -11.28 30.30 11.58
C TYR A 225 -10.57 30.07 12.93
N ARG A 226 -9.54 30.83 13.26
CA ARG A 226 -8.63 30.61 14.41
C ARG A 226 -9.35 30.11 15.67
N ASP A 227 -10.38 30.83 16.09
CA ASP A 227 -11.09 30.58 17.37
C ASP A 227 -12.23 29.55 17.21
N ASP A 228 -12.55 29.16 15.99
CA ASP A 228 -13.64 28.24 15.65
C ASP A 228 -13.12 26.81 15.37
N ILE A 229 -11.81 26.56 15.36
CA ILE A 229 -11.23 25.26 15.05
C ILE A 229 -11.31 24.35 16.28
N ALA A 230 -12.28 23.45 16.34
CA ALA A 230 -12.37 22.40 17.37
C ALA A 230 -11.35 21.27 17.13
N GLY A 231 -11.04 20.97 15.89
CA GLY A 231 -10.11 19.91 15.50
C GLY A 231 -9.87 19.82 14.00
N ALA A 232 -8.99 18.93 13.60
CA ALA A 232 -8.73 18.64 12.19
C ALA A 232 -8.75 17.15 11.90
N VAL A 233 -9.56 16.76 10.91
CA VAL A 233 -9.58 15.39 10.38
C VAL A 233 -8.58 15.35 9.23
N ALA A 234 -7.39 14.79 9.46
CA ALA A 234 -6.36 14.59 8.46
C ALA A 234 -6.28 13.13 8.04
N ALA A 235 -6.19 12.89 6.74
CA ALA A 235 -6.34 11.58 6.13
C ALA A 235 -5.12 10.66 6.31
N ASN A 236 -3.92 11.25 6.57
CA ASN A 236 -2.72 10.50 6.92
C ASN A 236 -1.78 11.29 7.85
N ASP A 237 -0.70 10.66 8.28
CA ASP A 237 0.24 11.23 9.23
C ASP A 237 1.10 12.35 8.65
N GLY A 238 1.37 12.34 7.35
CA GLY A 238 2.02 13.43 6.66
C GLY A 238 1.17 14.70 6.67
N THR A 239 -0.09 14.61 6.21
CA THR A 239 -1.03 15.74 6.21
C THR A 239 -1.39 16.18 7.63
N GLY A 240 -1.51 15.24 8.59
CA GLY A 240 -1.68 15.51 10.01
C GLY A 240 -0.49 16.28 10.60
N GLY A 241 0.73 15.88 10.27
CA GLY A 241 1.96 16.58 10.69
C GLY A 241 2.04 18.00 10.14
N GLY A 242 1.70 18.21 8.86
CA GLY A 242 1.59 19.55 8.27
C GLY A 242 0.56 20.42 8.98
N THR A 243 -0.60 19.82 9.31
CA THR A 243 -1.66 20.50 10.08
C THR A 243 -1.17 20.92 11.47
N VAL A 244 -0.55 20.01 12.23
CA VAL A 244 0.03 20.31 13.55
C VAL A 244 1.08 21.43 13.44
N ALA A 245 1.95 21.35 12.43
CA ALA A 245 2.97 22.37 12.22
C ALA A 245 2.39 23.77 11.97
N ALA A 246 1.32 23.86 11.16
CA ALA A 246 0.61 25.13 10.90
C ALA A 246 0.00 25.72 12.18
N LEU A 247 -0.70 24.87 12.97
CA LEU A 247 -1.33 25.30 14.23
C LEU A 247 -0.30 25.80 15.24
N LYS A 248 0.81 25.07 15.42
CA LYS A 248 1.92 25.48 16.30
C LYS A 248 2.58 26.77 15.83
N ALA A 249 2.85 26.91 14.53
CA ALA A 249 3.45 28.13 13.95
C ALA A 249 2.56 29.38 14.16
N ALA A 250 1.24 29.17 14.19
CA ALA A 250 0.29 30.23 14.51
C ALA A 250 0.17 30.54 16.01
N GLY A 251 0.90 29.83 16.89
CA GLY A 251 0.85 30.00 18.34
C GLY A 251 -0.47 29.54 18.96
N ILE A 252 -1.11 28.51 18.38
CA ILE A 252 -2.28 27.87 18.96
C ILE A 252 -1.80 26.80 19.94
N ASP A 253 -2.03 27.02 21.22
CA ASP A 253 -1.62 26.15 22.32
C ASP A 253 -2.71 26.12 23.40
N PRO A 254 -3.27 24.95 23.76
CA PRO A 254 -2.92 23.65 23.21
C PRO A 254 -3.36 23.47 21.73
N VAL A 255 -2.63 22.63 21.01
CA VAL A 255 -3.00 22.27 19.63
C VAL A 255 -4.34 21.51 19.67
N PRO A 256 -5.37 21.95 18.93
CA PRO A 256 -6.60 21.19 18.79
C PRO A 256 -6.34 19.76 18.29
N PRO A 257 -7.18 18.76 18.66
CA PRO A 257 -6.98 17.39 18.24
C PRO A 257 -6.88 17.24 16.71
N VAL A 258 -5.77 16.67 16.25
CA VAL A 258 -5.49 16.36 14.83
C VAL A 258 -5.38 14.85 14.66
N THR A 259 -5.99 14.32 13.61
CA THR A 259 -5.92 12.89 13.29
C THR A 259 -4.79 12.56 12.32
N GLY A 260 -4.57 11.27 12.10
CA GLY A 260 -3.67 10.74 11.09
C GLY A 260 -4.02 9.30 10.72
N ASN A 261 -3.17 8.69 9.90
CA ASN A 261 -3.23 7.32 9.45
C ASN A 261 -1.83 6.93 8.99
N ASP A 262 -1.47 5.66 9.05
CA ASP A 262 -0.22 4.97 8.67
C ASP A 262 0.72 4.64 9.85
N ALA A 263 0.49 5.22 11.03
CA ALA A 263 1.31 5.02 12.22
C ALA A 263 2.82 5.26 11.98
N GLU A 264 3.16 6.32 11.22
CA GLU A 264 4.55 6.70 10.97
C GLU A 264 5.28 7.09 12.27
N VAL A 265 6.59 6.87 12.32
CA VAL A 265 7.42 7.20 13.52
C VAL A 265 7.17 8.62 13.99
N ALA A 266 7.15 9.61 13.09
CA ALA A 266 6.91 11.00 13.43
C ALA A 266 5.51 11.24 14.04
N ALA A 267 4.50 10.50 13.61
CA ALA A 267 3.15 10.59 14.16
C ALA A 267 3.07 9.96 15.56
N ILE A 268 3.69 8.80 15.75
CA ILE A 268 3.79 8.17 17.07
C ILE A 268 4.49 9.10 18.06
N GLN A 269 5.55 9.77 17.62
CA GLN A 269 6.24 10.80 18.41
C GLN A 269 5.31 11.95 18.78
N ARG A 270 4.53 12.49 17.83
CA ARG A 270 3.55 13.56 18.10
C ARG A 270 2.43 13.10 19.03
N ILE A 271 1.97 11.85 18.91
CA ILE A 271 0.97 11.27 19.84
C ILE A 271 1.54 11.17 21.27
N ILE A 272 2.78 10.70 21.41
CA ILE A 272 3.49 10.61 22.70
C ILE A 272 3.69 12.00 23.32
N ALA A 273 3.92 13.01 22.48
CA ALA A 273 4.06 14.42 22.92
C ALA A 273 2.71 15.11 23.20
N GLY A 274 1.57 14.49 22.81
CA GLY A 274 0.24 15.09 22.94
C GLY A 274 -0.09 16.12 21.86
N GLU A 275 0.68 16.16 20.76
CA GLU A 275 0.53 17.11 19.65
C GLU A 275 -0.37 16.58 18.51
N GLN A 276 -0.55 15.27 18.42
CA GLN A 276 -1.48 14.59 17.52
C GLN A 276 -2.37 13.69 18.34
N TYR A 277 -3.67 13.65 18.01
CA TYR A 277 -4.63 12.90 18.81
C TYR A 277 -4.57 11.40 18.51
N ASN A 278 -4.63 11.03 17.24
CA ASN A 278 -4.61 9.63 16.84
C ASN A 278 -3.85 9.42 15.53
N THR A 279 -3.58 8.16 15.26
CA THR A 279 -3.29 7.61 13.92
C THR A 279 -4.00 6.28 13.76
N ILE A 280 -4.02 5.74 12.55
CA ILE A 280 -4.49 4.37 12.28
C ILE A 280 -3.27 3.48 12.07
N SER A 281 -3.17 2.44 12.86
CA SER A 281 -2.19 1.39 12.64
C SER A 281 -2.68 0.44 11.56
N LYS A 282 -1.91 0.39 10.49
CA LYS A 282 -2.00 -0.59 9.40
C LYS A 282 -0.69 -1.38 9.42
N PRO A 283 -0.60 -2.53 10.11
CA PRO A 283 0.67 -3.26 10.18
C PRO A 283 1.15 -3.63 8.78
N ILE A 284 2.13 -2.88 8.27
CA ILE A 284 2.62 -3.01 6.89
C ILE A 284 3.16 -4.42 6.60
N SER A 285 3.70 -5.08 7.63
CA SER A 285 4.13 -6.48 7.52
C SER A 285 3.02 -7.41 7.02
N ILE A 286 1.76 -7.12 7.31
CA ILE A 286 0.62 -7.94 6.89
C ILE A 286 0.38 -7.77 5.39
N VAL A 287 0.22 -6.53 4.91
CA VAL A 287 -0.05 -6.28 3.48
C VAL A 287 1.15 -6.59 2.60
N ALA A 288 2.37 -6.29 3.05
CA ALA A 288 3.59 -6.63 2.33
C ALA A 288 3.77 -8.15 2.21
N SER A 289 3.46 -8.90 3.29
CA SER A 289 3.48 -10.37 3.25
C SER A 289 2.42 -10.93 2.31
N ALA A 290 1.18 -10.43 2.39
CA ALA A 290 0.09 -10.87 1.53
C ALA A 290 0.37 -10.59 0.04
N ALA A 291 0.92 -9.41 -0.28
CA ALA A 291 1.32 -9.09 -1.65
C ALA A 291 2.46 -9.99 -2.15
N ALA A 292 3.45 -10.31 -1.30
CA ALA A 292 4.53 -11.24 -1.64
C ALA A 292 4.01 -12.67 -1.83
N GLU A 293 3.08 -13.12 -0.98
CA GLU A 293 2.41 -14.43 -1.11
C GLU A 293 1.62 -14.51 -2.41
N ALA A 294 0.86 -13.46 -2.75
CA ALA A 294 0.12 -13.38 -4.00
C ALA A 294 1.05 -13.40 -5.22
N ALA A 295 2.15 -12.64 -5.17
CA ALA A 295 3.13 -12.61 -6.26
C ALA A 295 3.79 -13.99 -6.49
N VAL A 296 4.16 -14.68 -5.40
CA VAL A 296 4.75 -16.02 -5.50
C VAL A 296 3.72 -17.07 -5.93
N ALA A 297 2.42 -16.92 -5.58
CA ALA A 297 1.36 -17.77 -6.08
C ALA A 297 1.24 -17.64 -7.61
N PHE A 298 1.19 -16.42 -8.15
CA PHE A 298 1.20 -16.21 -9.61
C PHE A 298 2.43 -16.80 -10.30
N LEU A 299 3.63 -16.70 -9.70
CA LEU A 299 4.84 -17.35 -10.24
C LEU A 299 4.72 -18.89 -10.31
N LYS A 300 3.88 -19.49 -9.48
CA LYS A 300 3.59 -20.94 -9.49
C LYS A 300 2.42 -21.31 -10.38
N GLY A 301 1.77 -20.33 -11.04
CA GLY A 301 0.54 -20.54 -11.79
C GLY A 301 -0.67 -20.83 -10.89
N GLU A 302 -0.61 -20.38 -9.63
CA GLU A 302 -1.68 -20.53 -8.64
C GLU A 302 -2.45 -19.21 -8.49
N GLU A 303 -3.76 -19.28 -8.23
CA GLU A 303 -4.56 -18.11 -7.90
C GLU A 303 -4.34 -17.69 -6.44
N PRO A 304 -4.05 -16.40 -6.16
CA PRO A 304 -3.96 -15.90 -4.79
C PRO A 304 -5.29 -16.03 -4.05
N LYS A 305 -5.23 -16.22 -2.73
CA LYS A 305 -6.42 -16.33 -1.90
C LYS A 305 -7.06 -14.96 -1.69
N ALA A 306 -8.24 -14.74 -2.27
CA ALA A 306 -9.08 -13.58 -2.02
C ALA A 306 -10.05 -13.80 -0.86
N ASP A 307 -10.36 -12.74 -0.11
CA ASP A 307 -11.40 -12.73 0.93
C ASP A 307 -12.67 -12.01 0.45
N THR A 308 -12.53 -11.17 -0.56
CA THR A 308 -13.60 -10.35 -1.15
C THR A 308 -13.27 -9.98 -2.59
N GLU A 309 -14.16 -9.23 -3.23
CA GLU A 309 -13.96 -8.64 -4.55
C GLU A 309 -14.27 -7.14 -4.48
N LEU A 310 -13.36 -6.30 -4.96
CA LEU A 310 -13.54 -4.87 -5.09
C LEU A 310 -13.17 -4.40 -6.49
N PHE A 311 -14.03 -3.59 -7.09
CA PHE A 311 -13.79 -3.03 -8.44
C PHE A 311 -13.48 -4.11 -9.48
N ASP A 312 -14.27 -5.19 -9.46
CA ASP A 312 -14.12 -6.39 -10.30
C ASP A 312 -12.71 -7.04 -10.18
N THR A 313 -12.04 -6.87 -9.03
CA THR A 313 -10.72 -7.41 -8.73
C THR A 313 -10.79 -8.30 -7.48
N PRO A 314 -10.36 -9.59 -7.55
CA PRO A 314 -10.18 -10.42 -6.36
C PRO A 314 -9.29 -9.72 -5.34
N SER A 315 -9.73 -9.64 -4.08
CA SER A 315 -9.10 -8.74 -3.11
C SER A 315 -8.88 -9.40 -1.77
N GLN A 316 -7.81 -8.98 -1.08
CA GLN A 316 -7.56 -9.31 0.32
C GLN A 316 -7.44 -8.03 1.13
N LEU A 317 -8.38 -7.85 2.08
CA LEU A 317 -8.46 -6.64 2.90
C LEU A 317 -8.26 -6.96 4.37
N PHE A 318 -7.45 -6.13 5.03
CA PHE A 318 -7.15 -6.26 6.45
C PHE A 318 -7.83 -5.17 7.28
N THR A 319 -8.08 -5.49 8.56
CA THR A 319 -8.71 -4.56 9.50
C THR A 319 -7.65 -3.75 10.22
N PRO A 320 -7.69 -2.42 10.16
CA PRO A 320 -6.76 -1.54 10.87
C PRO A 320 -7.22 -1.25 12.30
N GLU A 321 -6.38 -0.59 13.12
CA GLU A 321 -6.66 -0.23 14.50
C GLU A 321 -6.36 1.25 14.77
N VAL A 322 -7.26 1.93 15.53
CA VAL A 322 -7.03 3.31 15.99
C VAL A 322 -5.98 3.32 17.09
N VAL A 323 -4.96 4.15 16.95
CA VAL A 323 -3.90 4.37 17.93
C VAL A 323 -4.01 5.76 18.52
N THR A 324 -4.06 5.83 19.85
CA THR A 324 -4.01 7.07 20.65
C THR A 324 -2.94 6.94 21.73
N ALA A 325 -2.69 7.98 22.50
CA ALA A 325 -1.78 7.92 23.64
C ALA A 325 -2.16 6.82 24.67
N GLU A 326 -3.46 6.44 24.73
CA GLU A 326 -3.95 5.44 25.68
C GLU A 326 -3.52 4.01 25.33
N ASN A 327 -3.39 3.70 24.03
CA ASN A 327 -3.09 2.34 23.56
C ASN A 327 -1.80 2.21 22.72
N VAL A 328 -1.08 3.32 22.48
CA VAL A 328 0.13 3.35 21.65
C VAL A 328 1.17 2.32 22.11
N LYS A 329 1.37 2.15 23.43
CA LYS A 329 2.29 1.14 23.96
C LYS A 329 1.90 -0.26 23.48
N LYS A 330 0.63 -0.65 23.67
CA LYS A 330 0.12 -1.98 23.30
C LYS A 330 0.20 -2.20 21.80
N VAL A 331 -0.33 -1.23 21.02
CA VAL A 331 -0.54 -1.41 19.58
C VAL A 331 0.77 -1.29 18.79
N ILE A 332 1.68 -0.43 19.21
CA ILE A 332 2.91 -0.15 18.45
C ILE A 332 4.11 -0.92 19.02
N PHE A 333 4.33 -0.84 20.32
CA PHE A 333 5.56 -1.37 20.93
C PHE A 333 5.43 -2.84 21.38
N ASP A 334 4.37 -3.21 22.09
CA ASP A 334 4.16 -4.59 22.51
C ASP A 334 3.92 -5.52 21.29
N SER A 335 3.32 -5.00 20.21
CA SER A 335 3.15 -5.69 18.92
C SER A 335 4.40 -5.62 18.01
N LYS A 336 5.49 -4.95 18.46
CA LYS A 336 6.77 -4.87 17.75
C LYS A 336 6.69 -4.25 16.35
N ILE A 337 5.74 -3.33 16.12
CA ILE A 337 5.72 -2.52 14.90
C ILE A 337 6.95 -1.61 14.89
N TYR A 338 7.24 -0.95 16.04
CA TYR A 338 8.47 -0.21 16.30
C TYR A 338 9.10 -0.61 17.64
N THR A 339 10.40 -0.35 17.74
CA THR A 339 11.14 -0.42 19.01
C THR A 339 11.16 0.95 19.70
N ALA A 340 11.40 0.97 21.02
CA ALA A 340 11.58 2.21 21.75
C ALA A 340 12.75 3.06 21.18
N ASP A 341 13.84 2.42 20.76
CA ASP A 341 15.01 3.09 20.19
C ASP A 341 14.68 3.86 18.89
N GLN A 342 13.71 3.38 18.10
CA GLN A 342 13.29 4.04 16.87
C GLN A 342 12.45 5.29 17.14
N VAL A 343 11.66 5.30 18.20
CA VAL A 343 10.64 6.32 18.47
C VAL A 343 11.03 7.26 19.61
N CYS A 344 11.54 6.70 20.71
CA CYS A 344 11.74 7.40 21.99
C CYS A 344 13.05 8.19 22.03
N THR A 345 13.40 8.87 20.96
CA THR A 345 14.64 9.63 20.81
C THR A 345 14.47 11.11 21.22
N GLY A 346 15.56 11.74 21.67
CA GLY A 346 15.58 13.19 21.92
C GLY A 346 14.47 13.67 22.85
N ALA A 347 13.66 14.61 22.39
CA ALA A 347 12.58 15.24 23.17
C ALA A 347 11.44 14.27 23.55
N TYR A 348 11.30 13.16 22.85
CA TYR A 348 10.22 12.18 23.06
C TYR A 348 10.48 11.18 24.17
N ALA A 349 11.73 11.01 24.59
CA ALA A 349 12.12 10.03 25.62
C ALA A 349 11.34 10.20 26.94
N ALA A 350 11.11 11.45 27.37
CA ALA A 350 10.33 11.74 28.59
C ALA A 350 8.85 11.33 28.45
N GLY A 351 8.24 11.53 27.30
CA GLY A 351 6.88 11.12 26.97
C GLY A 351 6.74 9.59 26.96
N CYS A 352 7.67 8.91 26.28
CA CYS A 352 7.73 7.46 26.28
C CYS A 352 7.77 6.86 27.70
N LYS A 353 8.64 7.41 28.55
CA LYS A 353 8.73 6.96 29.95
C LYS A 353 7.42 7.12 30.72
N LYS A 354 6.67 8.22 30.50
CA LYS A 354 5.34 8.44 31.11
C LYS A 354 4.34 7.37 30.71
N LEU A 355 4.43 6.87 29.47
CA LEU A 355 3.57 5.84 28.91
C LEU A 355 4.08 4.41 29.19
N GLY A 356 5.17 4.26 29.93
CA GLY A 356 5.77 2.95 30.25
C GLY A 356 6.39 2.26 29.05
N ILE A 357 6.86 3.03 28.05
CA ILE A 357 7.60 2.56 26.89
C ILE A 357 9.09 2.68 27.24
N ASN A 358 9.80 1.54 27.25
CA ASN A 358 11.21 1.43 27.66
C ASN A 358 12.05 0.78 26.56
#